data_c422eb4aae234cf60920e9802a730256
#
_entry.id   c422eb4aae234cf60920e9802a730256
#
_cell.length_a   1.000
_cell.length_b   1.000
_cell.length_c   1.000
_cell.angle_alpha   90.00
_cell.angle_beta   90.00
_cell.angle_gamma   90.00
#
_symmetry.space_group_name_H-M   'P 1'
#
loop_
_entity.id
_entity.type
_entity.pdbx_description
1 polymer ?
#
loop_
_entity_poly.entity_id
_entity_poly.type
_entity_poly.pdbx_seq_one_letter_code
_entity_poly.pdbx_strand_id
1 'polypeptide(L)'
;MTDISKATTLPMSAASRSARGKALLLPQQVVTSPQTKLQYRIDSLLGQGGFGQAYLATRLTRSRGVPRVVAVKASEHIDGWLREAYFGQILAGHARAIRVYDAFPLTREDGSPLYCLALEWARHGDLRSFLERTRKGWAEKTARREIAGILQVLGSLHRGQMLHRDLTPMNVFVCEDGSLKLGDFGIVRHQSDRRGIKTRTLNPWGAPSEIRDAAAPKWQARDDVYQVGQLIAMLIKGTAKARIRTGEVRRFRCTDHLKEIVYRCIGERGKRYESAHELIEALTHPPAPLKVGRLRSLKGVHLAFTGILTRTRSEAARAAKRAGATVHGAPSVRTTVVVRGRPNPLQAAGRDAGRKLIEIKRLREKGHRITLLNEKQFWRLAGSR
;
A
#
# COMPACT_ATOMS: atom_id res chain seq x y z
N MET A 1 -22.19 -29.81 19.28
CA MET A 1 -22.70 -29.97 17.90
C MET A 1 -23.25 -28.62 17.47
N THR A 2 -22.44 -27.78 16.89
CA THR A 2 -22.82 -26.44 16.41
C THR A 2 -23.06 -26.52 14.91
N ASP A 3 -24.24 -26.12 14.54
CA ASP A 3 -24.86 -26.21 13.21
C ASP A 3 -24.09 -25.38 12.18
N ILE A 4 -23.51 -26.06 11.17
CA ILE A 4 -22.68 -25.49 10.08
C ILE A 4 -23.55 -25.08 8.87
N SER A 5 -24.88 -25.04 9.02
CA SER A 5 -25.80 -24.88 7.87
C SER A 5 -26.06 -23.44 7.41
N LYS A 6 -25.36 -22.42 7.92
CA LYS A 6 -25.52 -21.02 7.45
C LYS A 6 -24.24 -20.44 6.85
N ALA A 7 -23.73 -21.08 5.78
CA ALA A 7 -22.82 -20.43 4.87
C ALA A 7 -23.62 -19.45 3.98
N THR A 8 -23.70 -18.20 4.39
CA THR A 8 -24.34 -17.14 3.61
C THR A 8 -23.59 -16.98 2.30
N THR A 9 -24.19 -17.41 1.20
CA THR A 9 -23.72 -17.14 -0.15
C THR A 9 -23.70 -15.64 -0.36
N LEU A 10 -22.51 -15.05 -0.48
CA LEU A 10 -22.38 -13.61 -0.70
C LEU A 10 -22.86 -13.27 -2.13
N PRO A 11 -23.80 -12.34 -2.32
CA PRO A 11 -24.25 -11.97 -3.65
C PRO A 11 -23.14 -11.26 -4.41
N MET A 12 -22.95 -11.65 -5.68
CA MET A 12 -22.06 -10.97 -6.62
C MET A 12 -22.41 -9.48 -6.73
N SER A 13 -21.39 -8.59 -6.67
CA SER A 13 -21.60 -7.17 -6.92
C SER A 13 -22.14 -6.94 -8.34
N ALA A 14 -23.06 -5.99 -8.50
CA ALA A 14 -23.75 -5.68 -9.77
C ALA A 14 -22.80 -5.22 -10.91
N ALA A 15 -21.54 -4.91 -10.60
CA ALA A 15 -20.53 -4.48 -11.58
C ALA A 15 -19.96 -5.62 -12.46
N SER A 16 -20.22 -6.90 -12.14
CA SER A 16 -19.69 -8.05 -12.90
C SER A 16 -20.68 -8.62 -13.95
N ARG A 17 -21.81 -7.95 -14.19
CA ARG A 17 -22.85 -8.46 -15.11
C ARG A 17 -22.63 -8.20 -16.59
N SER A 18 -21.60 -7.48 -17.02
CA SER A 18 -21.45 -7.01 -18.39
C SER A 18 -20.36 -7.67 -19.25
N ALA A 19 -19.91 -8.86 -18.96
CA ALA A 19 -19.20 -9.75 -19.91
C ALA A 19 -19.16 -11.16 -19.32
N ARG A 20 -20.24 -11.93 -19.47
CA ARG A 20 -20.22 -13.35 -19.16
C ARG A 20 -19.46 -14.09 -20.26
N GLY A 21 -18.12 -14.14 -20.14
CA GLY A 21 -17.32 -15.14 -20.84
C GLY A 21 -17.83 -16.56 -20.44
N LYS A 22 -17.68 -17.52 -21.33
CA LYS A 22 -18.01 -18.94 -21.05
C LYS A 22 -17.29 -19.38 -19.77
N ALA A 23 -18.00 -20.04 -18.85
CA ALA A 23 -17.42 -20.59 -17.64
C ALA A 23 -16.33 -21.61 -17.99
N LEU A 24 -15.15 -21.48 -17.38
CA LEU A 24 -14.03 -22.40 -17.59
C LEU A 24 -14.25 -23.72 -16.83
N LEU A 25 -14.88 -23.66 -15.66
CA LEU A 25 -15.26 -24.81 -14.84
C LEU A 25 -16.71 -24.63 -14.39
N LEU A 26 -17.42 -25.74 -14.25
CA LEU A 26 -18.84 -25.75 -13.88
C LEU A 26 -19.02 -26.04 -12.39
N PRO A 27 -20.06 -25.50 -11.74
CA PRO A 27 -20.44 -25.91 -10.39
C PRO A 27 -20.64 -27.42 -10.30
N GLN A 28 -20.22 -28.02 -9.20
CA GLN A 28 -20.20 -29.46 -8.92
C GLN A 28 -19.21 -30.27 -9.78
N GLN A 29 -18.54 -29.68 -10.76
CA GLN A 29 -17.48 -30.35 -11.50
C GLN A 29 -16.35 -30.74 -10.55
N VAL A 30 -15.84 -31.96 -10.68
CA VAL A 30 -14.66 -32.44 -9.95
C VAL A 30 -13.45 -32.38 -10.87
N VAL A 31 -12.44 -31.67 -10.46
CA VAL A 31 -11.13 -31.61 -11.15
C VAL A 31 -10.10 -32.39 -10.34
N THR A 32 -9.25 -33.15 -11.01
CA THR A 32 -8.23 -33.97 -10.37
C THR A 32 -6.86 -33.52 -10.82
N SER A 33 -5.99 -33.21 -9.87
CA SER A 33 -4.58 -32.92 -10.16
C SER A 33 -3.89 -34.21 -10.63
N PRO A 34 -3.30 -34.24 -11.83
CA PRO A 34 -2.62 -35.43 -12.33
C PRO A 34 -1.40 -35.84 -11.50
N GLN A 35 -0.75 -34.90 -10.84
CA GLN A 35 0.47 -35.10 -10.07
C GLN A 35 0.19 -35.52 -8.62
N THR A 36 -0.61 -34.72 -7.91
CA THR A 36 -0.88 -34.92 -6.48
C THR A 36 -2.04 -35.87 -6.22
N LYS A 37 -2.85 -36.22 -7.26
CA LYS A 37 -4.10 -36.98 -7.19
C LYS A 37 -5.16 -36.32 -6.29
N LEU A 38 -4.96 -35.07 -5.90
CA LEU A 38 -5.95 -34.33 -5.15
C LEU A 38 -7.14 -33.98 -6.03
N GLN A 39 -8.33 -34.13 -5.47
CA GLN A 39 -9.60 -33.86 -6.13
C GLN A 39 -10.23 -32.61 -5.52
N TYR A 40 -10.69 -31.71 -6.37
CA TYR A 40 -11.34 -30.46 -6.00
C TYR A 40 -12.70 -30.37 -6.67
N ARG A 41 -13.77 -30.34 -5.87
CA ARG A 41 -15.12 -30.06 -6.37
C ARG A 41 -15.30 -28.54 -6.45
N ILE A 42 -15.70 -28.05 -7.59
CA ILE A 42 -16.00 -26.64 -7.82
C ILE A 42 -17.36 -26.31 -7.18
N ASP A 43 -17.39 -25.38 -6.24
CA ASP A 43 -18.61 -25.03 -5.52
C ASP A 43 -19.28 -23.79 -6.15
N SER A 44 -18.55 -22.71 -6.38
CA SER A 44 -19.09 -21.46 -6.96
C SER A 44 -18.00 -20.57 -7.56
N LEU A 45 -18.39 -19.70 -8.49
CA LEU A 45 -17.50 -18.69 -9.06
C LEU A 45 -17.26 -17.56 -8.01
N LEU A 46 -16.00 -17.29 -7.69
CA LEU A 46 -15.58 -16.16 -6.84
C LEU A 46 -15.37 -14.87 -7.64
N GLY A 47 -14.80 -14.99 -8.84
CA GLY A 47 -14.54 -13.84 -9.69
C GLY A 47 -13.94 -14.22 -11.03
N GLN A 48 -13.91 -13.23 -11.95
CA GLN A 48 -13.33 -13.36 -13.29
C GLN A 48 -12.49 -12.13 -13.59
N GLY A 49 -11.34 -12.33 -14.21
CA GLY A 49 -10.42 -11.26 -14.63
C GLY A 49 -9.73 -11.57 -15.95
N GLY A 50 -8.82 -10.70 -16.37
CA GLY A 50 -8.06 -10.86 -17.62
C GLY A 50 -7.14 -12.09 -17.66
N PHE A 51 -6.87 -12.71 -16.52
CA PHE A 51 -5.98 -13.88 -16.36
C PHE A 51 -6.73 -15.16 -16.03
N GLY A 52 -8.05 -15.19 -16.11
CA GLY A 52 -8.85 -16.38 -15.86
C GLY A 52 -10.00 -16.17 -14.89
N GLN A 53 -10.48 -17.28 -14.34
CA GLN A 53 -11.61 -17.34 -13.42
C GLN A 53 -11.18 -18.01 -12.11
N ALA A 54 -11.64 -17.50 -10.97
CA ALA A 54 -11.40 -18.06 -9.65
C ALA A 54 -12.69 -18.62 -9.06
N TYR A 55 -12.60 -19.80 -8.48
CA TYR A 55 -13.73 -20.56 -7.94
C TYR A 55 -13.47 -20.92 -6.48
N LEU A 56 -14.50 -20.90 -5.65
CA LEU A 56 -14.49 -21.60 -4.39
C LEU A 56 -14.56 -23.10 -4.69
N ALA A 57 -13.75 -23.90 -4.01
CA ALA A 57 -13.71 -25.34 -4.22
C ALA A 57 -13.49 -26.08 -2.90
N THR A 58 -14.09 -27.27 -2.82
CA THR A 58 -13.93 -28.21 -1.72
C THR A 58 -13.00 -29.35 -2.15
N ARG A 59 -11.88 -29.52 -1.44
CA ARG A 59 -11.01 -30.69 -1.61
C ARG A 59 -11.71 -31.94 -1.07
N LEU A 60 -11.82 -32.98 -1.90
CA LEU A 60 -12.49 -34.24 -1.58
C LEU A 60 -11.55 -35.29 -0.97
N THR A 61 -10.34 -35.39 -1.50
CA THR A 61 -9.31 -36.34 -1.05
C THR A 61 -8.62 -35.87 0.25
N ARG A 62 -8.12 -36.81 1.05
CA ARG A 62 -7.37 -36.47 2.28
C ARG A 62 -6.02 -35.82 1.94
N SER A 63 -5.64 -34.78 2.68
CA SER A 63 -4.32 -34.15 2.62
C SER A 63 -4.02 -33.47 3.95
N ARG A 64 -2.76 -33.54 4.40
CA ARG A 64 -2.28 -32.80 5.57
C ARG A 64 -1.82 -31.39 5.23
N GLY A 65 -1.41 -31.15 3.97
CA GLY A 65 -0.81 -29.88 3.53
C GLY A 65 -1.78 -28.91 2.84
N VAL A 66 -2.96 -29.40 2.40
CA VAL A 66 -3.94 -28.59 1.67
C VAL A 66 -5.25 -28.52 2.49
N PRO A 67 -5.75 -27.30 2.79
CA PRO A 67 -7.04 -27.14 3.49
C PRO A 67 -8.22 -27.79 2.73
N ARG A 68 -9.33 -28.03 3.46
CA ARG A 68 -10.53 -28.58 2.83
C ARG A 68 -11.18 -27.59 1.85
N VAL A 69 -11.16 -26.33 2.17
CA VAL A 69 -11.69 -25.25 1.31
C VAL A 69 -10.54 -24.47 0.73
N VAL A 70 -10.54 -24.31 -0.59
CA VAL A 70 -9.50 -23.62 -1.37
C VAL A 70 -10.14 -22.72 -2.42
N ALA A 71 -9.36 -21.80 -2.99
CA ALA A 71 -9.71 -21.13 -4.24
C ALA A 71 -9.03 -21.87 -5.40
N VAL A 72 -9.79 -22.26 -6.43
CA VAL A 72 -9.22 -22.81 -7.67
C VAL A 72 -9.25 -21.73 -8.74
N LYS A 73 -8.07 -21.27 -9.17
CA LYS A 73 -7.93 -20.34 -10.30
C LYS A 73 -7.66 -21.13 -11.57
N ALA A 74 -8.51 -20.95 -12.57
CA ALA A 74 -8.41 -21.59 -13.87
C ALA A 74 -8.10 -20.55 -14.96
N SER A 75 -7.15 -20.84 -15.85
CA SER A 75 -6.68 -19.97 -16.91
C SER A 75 -6.38 -20.73 -18.18
N GLU A 76 -6.62 -20.12 -19.33
CA GLU A 76 -6.20 -20.61 -20.63
C GLU A 76 -4.78 -20.14 -21.00
N HIS A 77 -4.16 -19.29 -20.17
CA HIS A 77 -2.87 -18.64 -20.44
C HIS A 77 -1.74 -19.28 -19.62
N ILE A 78 -0.93 -20.09 -20.27
CA ILE A 78 0.20 -20.81 -19.65
C ILE A 78 1.23 -19.87 -19.02
N ASP A 79 1.58 -18.79 -19.67
CA ASP A 79 2.64 -17.89 -19.20
C ASP A 79 2.35 -17.24 -17.84
N GLY A 80 1.11 -16.84 -17.62
CA GLY A 80 0.66 -16.29 -16.33
C GLY A 80 0.64 -17.35 -15.26
N TRP A 81 0.11 -18.52 -15.57
CA TRP A 81 0.03 -19.67 -14.70
C TRP A 81 1.41 -20.14 -14.23
N LEU A 82 2.38 -20.31 -15.16
CA LEU A 82 3.74 -20.72 -14.83
C LEU A 82 4.42 -19.73 -13.86
N ARG A 83 4.27 -18.42 -14.10
CA ARG A 83 4.83 -17.40 -13.21
C ARG A 83 4.17 -17.45 -11.84
N GLU A 84 2.86 -17.53 -11.79
CA GLU A 84 2.13 -17.56 -10.50
C GLU A 84 2.46 -18.83 -9.71
N ALA A 85 2.56 -19.99 -10.36
CA ALA A 85 3.01 -21.22 -9.73
C ALA A 85 4.44 -21.11 -9.20
N TYR A 86 5.37 -20.58 -10.01
CA TYR A 86 6.78 -20.40 -9.63
C TYR A 86 6.93 -19.46 -8.42
N PHE A 87 6.34 -18.28 -8.47
CA PHE A 87 6.42 -17.34 -7.36
C PHE A 87 5.65 -17.83 -6.12
N GLY A 88 4.55 -18.57 -6.32
CA GLY A 88 3.84 -19.23 -5.24
C GLY A 88 4.72 -20.23 -4.47
N GLN A 89 5.60 -20.96 -5.16
CA GLN A 89 6.58 -21.86 -4.53
C GLN A 89 7.67 -21.08 -3.79
N ILE A 90 8.27 -20.06 -4.41
CA ILE A 90 9.32 -19.23 -3.79
C ILE A 90 8.79 -18.53 -2.53
N LEU A 91 7.54 -18.08 -2.55
CA LEU A 91 6.91 -17.35 -1.45
C LEU A 91 6.11 -18.26 -0.50
N ALA A 92 6.16 -19.59 -0.66
CA ALA A 92 5.33 -20.54 0.09
C ALA A 92 5.47 -20.43 1.63
N GLY A 93 6.65 -20.01 2.11
CA GLY A 93 6.90 -19.76 3.53
C GLY A 93 6.52 -18.35 4.00
N HIS A 94 6.07 -17.46 3.12
CA HIS A 94 5.83 -16.07 3.47
C HIS A 94 4.38 -15.87 3.97
N ALA A 95 4.23 -15.52 5.25
CA ALA A 95 2.92 -15.39 5.89
C ALA A 95 1.96 -14.37 5.22
N ARG A 96 2.50 -13.43 4.44
CA ARG A 96 1.76 -12.35 3.78
C ARG A 96 1.61 -12.52 2.27
N ALA A 97 1.95 -13.69 1.73
CA ALA A 97 1.64 -14.09 0.34
C ALA A 97 0.50 -15.10 0.34
N ILE A 98 -0.39 -15.04 -0.65
CA ILE A 98 -1.40 -16.09 -0.89
C ILE A 98 -0.66 -17.37 -1.23
N ARG A 99 -0.97 -18.44 -0.50
CA ARG A 99 -0.31 -19.72 -0.67
C ARG A 99 -0.83 -20.45 -1.90
N VAL A 100 0.07 -20.99 -2.71
CA VAL A 100 -0.23 -21.96 -3.77
C VAL A 100 -0.05 -23.35 -3.17
N TYR A 101 -1.10 -24.16 -3.19
CA TYR A 101 -1.08 -25.52 -2.66
C TYR A 101 -0.81 -26.56 -3.74
N ASP A 102 -1.33 -26.30 -4.95
CA ASP A 102 -1.22 -27.23 -6.09
C ASP A 102 -1.25 -26.44 -7.40
N ALA A 103 -0.57 -26.94 -8.42
CA ALA A 103 -0.51 -26.32 -9.75
C ALA A 103 -0.51 -27.42 -10.80
N PHE A 104 -1.53 -27.48 -11.63
CA PHE A 104 -1.70 -28.58 -12.58
C PHE A 104 -2.43 -28.16 -13.85
N PRO A 105 -2.07 -28.77 -15.01
CA PRO A 105 -2.85 -28.65 -16.23
C PRO A 105 -4.00 -29.67 -16.23
N LEU A 106 -5.06 -29.33 -16.92
CA LEU A 106 -6.17 -30.20 -17.30
C LEU A 106 -6.32 -30.17 -18.82
N THR A 107 -6.84 -31.26 -19.39
CA THR A 107 -7.28 -31.30 -20.78
C THR A 107 -8.81 -31.26 -20.79
N ARG A 108 -9.40 -30.32 -21.52
CA ARG A 108 -10.86 -30.22 -21.70
C ARG A 108 -11.34 -31.23 -22.71
N GLU A 109 -12.65 -31.42 -22.81
CA GLU A 109 -13.28 -32.34 -23.76
C GLU A 109 -12.93 -32.02 -25.23
N ASP A 110 -12.73 -30.75 -25.54
CA ASP A 110 -12.31 -30.28 -26.88
C ASP A 110 -10.80 -30.42 -27.13
N GLY A 111 -10.06 -31.06 -26.22
CA GLY A 111 -8.60 -31.22 -26.28
C GLY A 111 -7.77 -29.99 -25.88
N SER A 112 -8.41 -28.86 -25.62
CA SER A 112 -7.69 -27.64 -25.24
C SER A 112 -7.19 -27.69 -23.78
N PRO A 113 -5.99 -27.12 -23.49
CA PRO A 113 -5.47 -27.11 -22.14
C PRO A 113 -6.17 -26.05 -21.26
N LEU A 114 -6.32 -26.38 -19.97
CA LEU A 114 -6.75 -25.48 -18.93
C LEU A 114 -5.75 -25.58 -17.76
N TYR A 115 -5.25 -24.47 -17.31
CA TYR A 115 -4.22 -24.40 -16.28
C TYR A 115 -4.82 -24.01 -14.94
N CYS A 116 -4.69 -24.86 -13.92
CA CYS A 116 -5.31 -24.68 -12.61
C CYS A 116 -4.28 -24.44 -11.51
N LEU A 117 -4.64 -23.57 -10.56
CA LEU A 117 -3.93 -23.37 -9.30
C LEU A 117 -4.91 -23.57 -8.14
N ALA A 118 -4.59 -24.44 -7.20
CA ALA A 118 -5.27 -24.47 -5.92
C ALA A 118 -4.58 -23.53 -4.94
N LEU A 119 -5.29 -22.49 -4.53
CA LEU A 119 -4.78 -21.36 -3.78
C LEU A 119 -5.42 -21.29 -2.39
N GLU A 120 -4.78 -20.61 -1.48
CA GLU A 120 -5.37 -20.20 -0.21
C GLU A 120 -6.62 -19.35 -0.47
N TRP A 121 -7.72 -19.74 0.17
CA TRP A 121 -8.96 -18.98 0.10
C TRP A 121 -8.97 -17.87 1.13
N ALA A 122 -8.95 -16.64 0.69
CA ALA A 122 -9.15 -15.47 1.52
C ALA A 122 -10.65 -15.22 1.74
N ARG A 123 -11.14 -15.49 2.95
CA ARG A 123 -12.58 -15.52 3.26
C ARG A 123 -13.31 -14.22 2.96
N HIS A 124 -12.65 -13.08 3.15
CA HIS A 124 -13.24 -11.76 2.90
C HIS A 124 -13.06 -11.25 1.48
N GLY A 125 -12.38 -12.04 0.61
CA GLY A 125 -12.15 -11.72 -0.80
C GLY A 125 -11.02 -10.69 -0.98
N ASP A 126 -11.02 -10.03 -2.13
CA ASP A 126 -10.07 -8.98 -2.44
C ASP A 126 -10.38 -7.67 -1.67
N LEU A 127 -9.35 -6.84 -1.51
CA LEU A 127 -9.44 -5.59 -0.75
C LEU A 127 -10.42 -4.58 -1.38
N ARG A 128 -10.57 -4.57 -2.71
CA ARG A 128 -11.53 -3.69 -3.38
C ARG A 128 -12.95 -4.03 -2.96
N SER A 129 -13.33 -5.29 -3.13
CA SER A 129 -14.65 -5.80 -2.76
C SER A 129 -14.92 -5.62 -1.26
N PHE A 130 -13.89 -5.83 -0.42
CA PHE A 130 -13.98 -5.62 1.02
C PHE A 130 -14.26 -4.16 1.38
N LEU A 131 -13.50 -3.21 0.83
CA LEU A 131 -13.70 -1.78 1.09
C LEU A 131 -15.03 -1.26 0.53
N GLU A 132 -15.46 -1.74 -0.64
CA GLU A 132 -16.75 -1.35 -1.23
C GLU A 132 -17.94 -1.83 -0.39
N ARG A 133 -17.83 -3.02 0.22
CA ARG A 133 -18.85 -3.58 1.11
C ARG A 133 -18.88 -2.90 2.46
N THR A 134 -17.73 -2.69 3.08
CA THR A 134 -17.65 -2.15 4.45
C THR A 134 -17.76 -0.63 4.49
N ARG A 135 -17.29 0.06 3.45
CA ARG A 135 -17.23 1.54 3.33
C ARG A 135 -16.58 2.21 4.54
N LYS A 136 -15.68 1.51 5.21
CA LYS A 136 -15.04 1.96 6.44
C LYS A 136 -13.54 2.12 6.25
N GLY A 137 -13.02 3.32 6.55
CA GLY A 137 -11.59 3.56 6.61
C GLY A 137 -10.95 2.82 7.78
N TRP A 138 -9.72 2.39 7.57
CA TRP A 138 -8.95 1.69 8.59
C TRP A 138 -8.24 2.69 9.52
N ALA A 139 -8.09 2.30 10.79
CA ALA A 139 -7.22 3.04 11.71
C ALA A 139 -5.78 3.03 11.20
N GLU A 140 -5.07 4.14 11.33
CA GLU A 140 -3.69 4.28 10.85
C GLU A 140 -2.77 3.16 11.34
N LYS A 141 -2.86 2.78 12.63
CA LYS A 141 -2.06 1.71 13.22
C LYS A 141 -2.26 0.37 12.48
N THR A 142 -3.50 0.03 12.17
CA THR A 142 -3.86 -1.19 11.43
C THR A 142 -3.36 -1.10 9.99
N ALA A 143 -3.63 0.01 9.29
CA ALA A 143 -3.18 0.20 7.92
C ALA A 143 -1.65 0.09 7.79
N ARG A 144 -0.88 0.71 8.71
CA ARG A 144 0.59 0.60 8.74
C ARG A 144 1.05 -0.84 8.91
N ARG A 145 0.49 -1.56 9.88
CA ARG A 145 0.85 -2.96 10.15
C ARG A 145 0.61 -3.85 8.93
N GLU A 146 -0.56 -3.74 8.35
CA GLU A 146 -0.96 -4.61 7.23
C GLU A 146 -0.17 -4.28 5.96
N ILE A 147 0.04 -3.01 5.66
CA ILE A 147 0.88 -2.61 4.53
C ILE A 147 2.35 -2.98 4.75
N ALA A 148 2.86 -2.89 5.97
CA ALA A 148 4.21 -3.39 6.28
C ALA A 148 4.35 -4.88 5.94
N GLY A 149 3.32 -5.69 6.21
CA GLY A 149 3.29 -7.10 5.82
C GLY A 149 3.33 -7.30 4.29
N ILE A 150 2.56 -6.53 3.52
CA ILE A 150 2.62 -6.54 2.05
C ILE A 150 4.00 -6.11 1.54
N LEU A 151 4.59 -5.08 2.15
CA LEU A 151 5.92 -4.59 1.78
C LEU A 151 7.03 -5.61 2.07
N GLN A 152 6.87 -6.52 3.05
CA GLN A 152 7.82 -7.61 3.28
C GLN A 152 7.87 -8.57 2.08
N VAL A 153 6.69 -8.95 1.53
CA VAL A 153 6.62 -9.77 0.30
C VAL A 153 7.27 -9.02 -0.87
N LEU A 154 6.87 -7.78 -1.07
CA LEU A 154 7.39 -6.93 -2.12
C LEU A 154 8.90 -6.71 -2.00
N GLY A 155 9.41 -6.54 -0.78
CA GLY A 155 10.84 -6.41 -0.48
C GLY A 155 11.62 -7.68 -0.84
N SER A 156 11.02 -8.85 -0.68
CA SER A 156 11.63 -10.12 -1.12
C SER A 156 11.74 -10.17 -2.65
N LEU A 157 10.71 -9.72 -3.38
CA LEU A 157 10.76 -9.60 -4.83
C LEU A 157 11.81 -8.58 -5.29
N HIS A 158 11.82 -7.37 -4.72
CA HIS A 158 12.75 -6.30 -5.08
C HIS A 158 14.22 -6.66 -4.85
N ARG A 159 14.55 -7.43 -3.79
CA ARG A 159 15.90 -7.96 -3.58
C ARG A 159 16.35 -8.88 -4.71
N GLY A 160 15.43 -9.67 -5.26
CA GLY A 160 15.65 -10.48 -6.46
C GLY A 160 15.53 -9.71 -7.78
N GLN A 161 15.48 -8.38 -7.73
CA GLN A 161 15.23 -7.52 -8.91
C GLN A 161 13.93 -7.86 -9.67
N MET A 162 12.96 -8.45 -8.97
CA MET A 162 11.64 -8.77 -9.49
C MET A 162 10.66 -7.65 -9.16
N LEU A 163 9.83 -7.28 -10.10
CA LEU A 163 8.83 -6.22 -10.00
C LEU A 163 7.43 -6.83 -10.08
N HIS A 164 6.55 -6.47 -9.14
CA HIS A 164 5.19 -7.03 -9.09
C HIS A 164 4.30 -6.49 -10.21
N ARG A 165 4.31 -5.19 -10.42
CA ARG A 165 3.66 -4.46 -11.52
C ARG A 165 2.14 -4.34 -11.45
N ASP A 166 1.47 -5.09 -10.58
CA ASP A 166 0.01 -5.04 -10.41
C ASP A 166 -0.43 -5.09 -8.94
N LEU A 167 0.14 -4.21 -8.10
CA LEU A 167 -0.27 -4.03 -6.71
C LEU A 167 -1.57 -3.22 -6.63
N THR A 168 -2.65 -3.82 -7.07
CA THR A 168 -3.99 -3.24 -7.04
C THR A 168 -4.78 -3.79 -5.86
N PRO A 169 -5.87 -3.13 -5.43
CA PRO A 169 -6.71 -3.66 -4.36
C PRO A 169 -7.43 -4.97 -4.75
N MET A 170 -7.41 -5.39 -6.01
CA MET A 170 -7.94 -6.67 -6.46
C MET A 170 -6.95 -7.83 -6.24
N ASN A 171 -5.64 -7.52 -6.12
CA ASN A 171 -4.57 -8.50 -5.93
C ASN A 171 -4.07 -8.52 -4.47
N VAL A 172 -4.70 -7.75 -3.59
CA VAL A 172 -4.52 -7.80 -2.14
C VAL A 172 -5.76 -8.40 -1.52
N PHE A 173 -5.60 -9.48 -0.77
CA PHE A 173 -6.69 -10.28 -0.22
C PHE A 173 -6.81 -10.08 1.28
N VAL A 174 -8.05 -10.10 1.77
CA VAL A 174 -8.37 -9.94 3.20
C VAL A 174 -8.71 -11.31 3.78
N CYS A 175 -7.87 -11.80 4.67
CA CYS A 175 -8.04 -13.07 5.35
C CYS A 175 -9.11 -13.01 6.45
N GLU A 176 -9.48 -14.16 7.02
CA GLU A 176 -10.49 -14.27 8.08
C GLU A 176 -10.17 -13.47 9.34
N ASP A 177 -8.89 -13.38 9.70
CA ASP A 177 -8.38 -12.59 10.83
C ASP A 177 -8.25 -11.09 10.53
N GLY A 178 -8.63 -10.66 9.32
CA GLY A 178 -8.48 -9.29 8.82
C GLY A 178 -7.08 -8.94 8.36
N SER A 179 -6.14 -9.88 8.33
CA SER A 179 -4.80 -9.66 7.77
C SER A 179 -4.84 -9.56 6.25
N LEU A 180 -3.91 -8.77 5.69
CA LEU A 180 -3.74 -8.64 4.24
C LEU A 180 -2.67 -9.60 3.73
N LYS A 181 -2.97 -10.24 2.60
CA LYS A 181 -2.02 -11.04 1.83
C LYS A 181 -1.96 -10.58 0.37
N LEU A 182 -0.76 -10.61 -0.18
CA LEU A 182 -0.51 -10.31 -1.59
C LEU A 182 -0.68 -11.58 -2.42
N GLY A 183 -1.35 -11.47 -3.55
CA GLY A 183 -1.51 -12.55 -4.53
C GLY A 183 -1.41 -12.04 -5.96
N ASP A 184 -1.70 -12.93 -6.89
CA ASP A 184 -1.60 -12.74 -8.34
C ASP A 184 -0.21 -12.29 -8.82
N PHE A 185 0.70 -13.25 -8.87
CA PHE A 185 2.08 -13.05 -9.33
C PHE A 185 2.24 -13.30 -10.85
N GLY A 186 1.14 -13.43 -11.58
CA GLY A 186 1.13 -13.79 -13.00
C GLY A 186 1.83 -12.83 -13.96
N ILE A 187 2.03 -11.56 -13.54
CA ILE A 187 2.76 -10.56 -14.35
C ILE A 187 4.07 -10.07 -13.73
N VAL A 188 4.53 -10.71 -12.66
CA VAL A 188 5.85 -10.44 -12.07
C VAL A 188 6.95 -10.64 -13.11
N ARG A 189 7.92 -9.72 -13.17
CA ARG A 189 9.06 -9.79 -14.09
C ARG A 189 10.33 -9.24 -13.49
N HIS A 190 11.45 -9.74 -14.02
CA HIS A 190 12.75 -9.20 -13.70
C HIS A 190 12.92 -7.78 -14.27
N GLN A 191 13.59 -6.91 -13.53
CA GLN A 191 13.80 -5.50 -13.91
C GLN A 191 14.56 -5.32 -15.22
N SER A 192 15.43 -6.26 -15.59
CA SER A 192 16.19 -6.24 -16.85
C SER A 192 15.42 -6.82 -18.06
N ASP A 193 14.20 -7.34 -17.86
CA ASP A 193 13.42 -7.87 -18.97
C ASP A 193 13.08 -6.75 -19.96
N ARG A 194 13.75 -6.80 -21.14
CA ARG A 194 13.62 -5.81 -22.20
C ARG A 194 12.35 -5.97 -23.04
N ARG A 195 11.64 -7.10 -22.89
CA ARG A 195 10.34 -7.26 -23.55
C ARG A 195 9.39 -6.22 -22.98
N GLY A 196 9.06 -5.22 -23.79
CA GLY A 196 8.25 -4.07 -23.40
C GLY A 196 6.98 -4.47 -22.66
N ILE A 197 6.52 -3.63 -21.79
CA ILE A 197 5.22 -3.81 -21.14
C ILE A 197 4.19 -3.65 -22.25
N LYS A 198 3.52 -4.76 -22.61
CA LYS A 198 2.32 -4.63 -23.44
C LYS A 198 1.34 -3.83 -22.60
N THR A 199 1.03 -2.60 -23.01
CA THR A 199 0.13 -1.67 -22.31
C THR A 199 -1.23 -2.30 -21.98
N ARG A 200 -1.66 -3.30 -22.76
CA ARG A 200 -2.87 -4.11 -22.50
C ARG A 200 -2.80 -4.98 -21.24
N THR A 201 -1.62 -5.30 -20.70
CA THR A 201 -1.46 -6.09 -19.48
C THR A 201 -1.31 -5.23 -18.22
N LEU A 202 -1.12 -3.93 -18.36
CA LEU A 202 -1.10 -3.01 -17.22
C LEU A 202 -2.54 -2.64 -16.86
N ASN A 203 -2.87 -2.85 -15.61
CA ASN A 203 -4.12 -2.33 -15.08
C ASN A 203 -4.08 -0.79 -15.14
N PRO A 204 -4.95 -0.12 -15.94
CA PRO A 204 -4.95 1.35 -16.08
C PRO A 204 -5.13 2.06 -14.74
N TRP A 205 -5.69 1.36 -13.77
CA TRP A 205 -5.93 1.83 -12.42
C TRP A 205 -4.67 1.91 -11.56
N GLY A 206 -3.78 0.94 -11.71
CA GLY A 206 -2.59 0.80 -10.88
C GLY A 206 -1.35 1.49 -11.46
N ALA A 207 -1.27 1.67 -12.77
CA ALA A 207 -0.08 2.25 -13.40
C ALA A 207 0.00 3.78 -13.16
N PRO A 208 1.15 4.32 -12.72
CA PRO A 208 1.36 5.75 -12.67
C PRO A 208 1.30 6.38 -14.07
N SER A 209 0.96 7.69 -14.15
CA SER A 209 0.76 8.39 -15.43
C SER A 209 1.97 8.30 -16.35
N GLU A 210 3.15 8.51 -15.80
CA GLU A 210 4.43 8.48 -16.53
C GLU A 210 4.79 7.09 -17.13
N ILE A 211 4.17 6.03 -16.62
CA ILE A 211 4.27 4.68 -17.22
C ILE A 211 3.17 4.47 -18.26
N ARG A 212 1.97 4.90 -17.96
CA ARG A 212 0.81 4.72 -18.84
C ARG A 212 0.92 5.53 -20.12
N ASP A 213 1.45 6.75 -19.99
CA ASP A 213 1.49 7.73 -21.07
C ASP A 213 2.83 7.69 -21.84
N ALA A 214 3.77 6.79 -21.46
CA ALA A 214 5.07 6.62 -22.12
C ALA A 214 4.97 5.74 -23.36
N ALA A 215 5.68 6.11 -24.41
CA ALA A 215 5.78 5.31 -25.64
C ALA A 215 6.48 3.96 -25.41
N ALA A 216 7.51 3.94 -24.55
CA ALA A 216 8.24 2.73 -24.15
C ALA A 216 8.37 2.69 -22.62
N PRO A 217 7.32 2.27 -21.91
CA PRO A 217 7.31 2.31 -20.45
C PRO A 217 8.30 1.33 -19.85
N LYS A 218 9.20 1.83 -18.98
CA LYS A 218 10.13 1.03 -18.20
C LYS A 218 9.73 1.05 -16.73
N TRP A 219 9.21 -0.06 -16.23
CA TRP A 219 8.81 -0.21 -14.83
C TRP A 219 10.02 -0.31 -13.91
N GLN A 220 9.96 0.29 -12.74
CA GLN A 220 10.98 0.25 -11.70
C GLN A 220 10.33 -0.05 -10.34
N ALA A 221 11.12 -0.40 -9.35
CA ALA A 221 10.61 -0.67 -7.99
C ALA A 221 9.81 0.51 -7.39
N ARG A 222 10.18 1.74 -7.72
CA ARG A 222 9.44 2.96 -7.31
C ARG A 222 8.03 3.07 -7.91
N ASP A 223 7.72 2.30 -8.96
CA ASP A 223 6.38 2.27 -9.56
C ASP A 223 5.48 1.27 -8.81
N ASP A 224 6.05 0.17 -8.28
CA ASP A 224 5.38 -0.67 -7.29
C ASP A 224 5.13 0.13 -5.98
N VAL A 225 6.08 0.96 -5.55
CA VAL A 225 5.90 1.87 -4.40
C VAL A 225 4.74 2.85 -4.62
N TYR A 226 4.57 3.38 -5.82
CA TYR A 226 3.41 4.21 -6.15
C TYR A 226 2.09 3.44 -5.91
N GLN A 227 2.03 2.19 -6.36
CA GLN A 227 0.84 1.35 -6.17
C GLN A 227 0.57 1.09 -4.68
N VAL A 228 1.61 0.83 -3.88
CA VAL A 228 1.45 0.71 -2.41
C VAL A 228 0.95 2.02 -1.79
N GLY A 229 1.42 3.18 -2.26
CA GLY A 229 0.90 4.48 -1.83
C GLY A 229 -0.59 4.64 -2.08
N GLN A 230 -1.09 4.16 -3.22
CA GLN A 230 -2.51 4.11 -3.53
C GLN A 230 -3.28 3.19 -2.57
N LEU A 231 -2.72 1.99 -2.25
CA LEU A 231 -3.34 1.06 -1.29
C LEU A 231 -3.44 1.68 0.11
N ILE A 232 -2.39 2.34 0.61
CA ILE A 232 -2.43 3.05 1.90
C ILE A 232 -3.57 4.09 1.89
N ALA A 233 -3.63 4.90 0.84
CA ALA A 233 -4.62 5.94 0.70
C ALA A 233 -6.05 5.39 0.67
N MET A 234 -6.27 4.28 -0.04
CA MET A 234 -7.57 3.59 -0.12
C MET A 234 -7.99 3.01 1.22
N LEU A 235 -7.07 2.40 1.97
CA LEU A 235 -7.33 1.89 3.32
C LEU A 235 -7.76 3.01 4.27
N ILE A 236 -7.04 4.13 4.30
CA ILE A 236 -7.38 5.27 5.17
C ILE A 236 -8.72 5.91 4.76
N LYS A 237 -8.99 6.01 3.47
CA LYS A 237 -10.23 6.60 2.94
C LYS A 237 -11.43 5.65 3.08
N GLY A 238 -11.21 4.33 3.11
CA GLY A 238 -12.25 3.31 3.16
C GLY A 238 -12.98 3.08 1.84
N THR A 239 -12.30 3.32 0.72
CA THR A 239 -12.85 3.08 -0.63
C THR A 239 -11.76 2.83 -1.65
N ALA A 240 -12.02 1.93 -2.58
CA ALA A 240 -11.16 1.59 -3.71
C ALA A 240 -11.80 1.90 -5.07
N LYS A 241 -12.82 2.78 -5.10
CA LYS A 241 -13.58 3.09 -6.34
C LYS A 241 -12.78 3.87 -7.36
N ALA A 242 -11.85 4.71 -6.92
CA ALA A 242 -11.08 5.57 -7.80
C ALA A 242 -9.65 5.76 -7.29
N ARG A 243 -8.74 6.07 -8.23
CA ARG A 243 -7.37 6.47 -7.92
C ARG A 243 -7.40 7.70 -7.00
N ILE A 244 -6.59 7.66 -5.95
CA ILE A 244 -6.46 8.77 -5.01
C ILE A 244 -5.51 9.81 -5.60
N ARG A 245 -5.95 11.06 -5.62
CA ARG A 245 -5.12 12.20 -6.03
C ARG A 245 -4.42 12.81 -4.83
N THR A 246 -3.24 13.38 -5.05
CA THR A 246 -2.44 14.02 -4.00
C THR A 246 -3.25 15.08 -3.22
N GLY A 247 -4.10 15.86 -3.88
CA GLY A 247 -4.95 16.86 -3.23
C GLY A 247 -5.94 16.30 -2.20
N GLU A 248 -6.35 15.04 -2.31
CA GLU A 248 -7.27 14.39 -1.38
C GLU A 248 -6.60 14.00 -0.06
N VAL A 249 -5.29 13.69 -0.09
CA VAL A 249 -4.54 13.19 1.07
C VAL A 249 -4.58 14.15 2.27
N ARG A 250 -4.71 15.46 2.03
CA ARG A 250 -4.83 16.48 3.09
C ARG A 250 -6.01 16.23 4.02
N ARG A 251 -7.11 15.67 3.49
CA ARG A 251 -8.36 15.44 4.20
C ARG A 251 -8.38 14.13 4.97
N PHE A 252 -7.34 13.32 4.86
CA PHE A 252 -7.28 12.02 5.54
C PHE A 252 -7.21 12.19 7.06
N ARG A 253 -7.93 11.36 7.77
CA ARG A 253 -7.91 11.29 9.24
C ARG A 253 -6.75 10.40 9.71
N CYS A 254 -5.53 10.86 9.49
CA CYS A 254 -4.30 10.19 9.93
C CYS A 254 -3.24 11.24 10.29
N THR A 255 -2.11 10.78 10.83
CA THR A 255 -0.99 11.66 11.19
C THR A 255 -0.40 12.34 9.95
N ASP A 256 0.20 13.53 10.15
CA ASP A 256 0.89 14.25 9.07
C ASP A 256 2.06 13.43 8.50
N HIS A 257 2.69 12.60 9.33
CA HIS A 257 3.73 11.68 8.88
C HIS A 257 3.21 10.65 7.87
N LEU A 258 2.03 10.03 8.11
CA LEU A 258 1.47 9.10 7.13
C LEU A 258 1.03 9.82 5.86
N LYS A 259 0.47 11.04 5.97
CA LYS A 259 0.16 11.86 4.80
C LYS A 259 1.41 12.14 3.96
N GLU A 260 2.53 12.47 4.60
CA GLU A 260 3.82 12.71 3.91
C GLU A 260 4.29 11.46 3.16
N ILE A 261 4.21 10.28 3.80
CA ILE A 261 4.52 9.00 3.16
C ILE A 261 3.66 8.79 1.91
N VAL A 262 2.34 8.95 2.04
CA VAL A 262 1.43 8.79 0.89
C VAL A 262 1.75 9.79 -0.22
N TYR A 263 1.98 11.07 0.14
CA TYR A 263 2.38 12.09 -0.85
C TYR A 263 3.64 11.70 -1.60
N ARG A 264 4.66 11.22 -0.89
CA ARG A 264 5.92 10.81 -1.50
C ARG A 264 5.71 9.60 -2.43
N CYS A 265 4.89 8.63 -2.03
CA CYS A 265 4.60 7.46 -2.85
C CYS A 265 3.86 7.79 -4.15
N ILE A 266 2.76 8.59 -4.06
CA ILE A 266 1.88 8.86 -5.22
C ILE A 266 2.25 10.14 -5.99
N GLY A 267 3.28 10.85 -5.55
CA GLY A 267 3.78 12.08 -6.14
C GLY A 267 4.72 11.84 -7.32
N GLU A 268 5.57 12.84 -7.58
CA GLU A 268 6.56 12.83 -8.64
C GLU A 268 7.51 11.62 -8.57
N ARG A 269 7.68 10.90 -9.69
CA ARG A 269 8.41 9.63 -9.77
C ARG A 269 9.81 9.68 -9.17
N GLY A 270 10.58 10.75 -9.46
CA GLY A 270 11.95 10.90 -8.97
C GLY A 270 12.07 11.12 -7.46
N LYS A 271 10.97 11.47 -6.78
CA LYS A 271 10.92 11.72 -5.33
C LYS A 271 10.32 10.57 -4.53
N ARG A 272 9.81 9.51 -5.17
CA ARG A 272 9.28 8.32 -4.50
C ARG A 272 10.37 7.58 -3.73
N TYR A 273 9.96 6.74 -2.81
CA TYR A 273 10.86 5.74 -2.22
C TYR A 273 11.38 4.82 -3.33
N GLU A 274 12.65 4.48 -3.27
CA GLU A 274 13.31 3.72 -4.35
C GLU A 274 12.93 2.23 -4.33
N SER A 275 12.54 1.73 -3.16
CA SER A 275 12.18 0.32 -2.98
C SER A 275 11.15 0.12 -1.88
N ALA A 276 10.61 -1.11 -1.78
CA ALA A 276 9.77 -1.54 -0.67
C ALA A 276 10.51 -1.44 0.68
N HIS A 277 11.82 -1.66 0.70
CA HIS A 277 12.62 -1.57 1.92
C HIS A 277 12.65 -0.15 2.48
N GLU A 278 12.93 0.85 1.65
CA GLU A 278 12.92 2.26 2.07
C GLU A 278 11.52 2.70 2.57
N LEU A 279 10.47 2.21 1.92
CA LEU A 279 9.10 2.52 2.33
C LEU A 279 8.71 1.84 3.66
N ILE A 280 9.14 0.59 3.90
CA ILE A 280 8.85 -0.10 5.16
C ILE A 280 9.54 0.60 6.34
N GLU A 281 10.80 1.04 6.17
CA GLU A 281 11.52 1.83 7.15
C GLU A 281 10.77 3.12 7.50
N ALA A 282 10.30 3.86 6.50
CA ALA A 282 9.52 5.06 6.72
C ALA A 282 8.19 4.79 7.45
N LEU A 283 7.54 3.66 7.16
CA LEU A 283 6.26 3.30 7.78
C LEU A 283 6.42 2.84 9.23
N THR A 284 7.47 2.07 9.53
CA THR A 284 7.66 1.41 10.83
C THR A 284 8.43 2.26 11.82
N HIS A 285 9.27 3.18 11.34
CA HIS A 285 10.06 4.10 12.15
C HIS A 285 9.59 5.56 11.97
N PRO A 286 8.39 5.91 12.47
CA PRO A 286 7.96 7.30 12.43
C PRO A 286 9.01 8.16 13.17
N PRO A 287 9.36 9.35 12.65
CA PRO A 287 10.26 10.24 13.35
C PRO A 287 9.72 10.44 14.76
N ALA A 288 10.61 10.34 15.75
CA ALA A 288 10.23 10.57 17.14
C ALA A 288 9.42 11.87 17.23
N PRO A 289 8.27 11.85 17.92
CA PRO A 289 7.46 13.07 18.07
C PRO A 289 8.39 14.16 18.56
N LEU A 290 8.39 15.30 17.85
CA LEU A 290 9.22 16.42 18.18
C LEU A 290 8.82 16.82 19.62
N LYS A 291 9.61 16.41 20.61
CA LYS A 291 9.33 16.74 22.01
C LYS A 291 9.27 18.25 22.10
N VAL A 292 8.08 18.76 22.42
CA VAL A 292 7.88 20.16 22.72
C VAL A 292 8.68 20.44 23.99
N GLY A 293 9.80 21.14 23.84
CA GLY A 293 10.66 21.43 24.99
C GLY A 293 9.99 22.41 25.93
N ARG A 294 10.25 22.27 27.21
CA ARG A 294 9.92 23.32 28.19
C ARG A 294 11.06 24.32 28.27
N LEU A 295 10.86 25.44 27.63
CA LEU A 295 11.76 26.62 27.80
C LEU A 295 11.19 27.51 28.91
N ARG A 296 12.06 28.09 29.73
CA ARG A 296 11.67 29.02 30.78
C ARG A 296 11.80 30.48 30.35
N SER A 297 12.64 30.80 29.38
CA SER A 297 12.91 32.13 28.87
C SER A 297 13.36 32.07 27.40
N LEU A 298 13.16 33.15 26.65
CA LEU A 298 13.69 33.37 25.32
C LEU A 298 15.04 34.11 25.29
N LYS A 299 15.55 34.51 26.44
CA LYS A 299 16.84 35.26 26.52
C LYS A 299 18.00 34.39 26.02
N GLY A 300 18.79 34.92 25.10
CA GLY A 300 19.92 34.20 24.51
C GLY A 300 19.60 33.09 23.53
N VAL A 301 18.32 32.91 23.17
CA VAL A 301 17.86 31.86 22.28
C VAL A 301 18.03 32.26 20.82
N HIS A 302 18.56 31.36 19.99
CA HIS A 302 18.60 31.51 18.52
C HIS A 302 17.33 30.85 17.95
N LEU A 303 16.39 31.65 17.42
CA LEU A 303 15.03 31.25 17.10
C LEU A 303 14.73 31.35 15.60
N ALA A 304 14.04 30.35 15.06
CA ALA A 304 13.46 30.39 13.72
C ALA A 304 11.96 30.05 13.75
N PHE A 305 11.19 30.64 12.83
CA PHE A 305 9.77 30.37 12.70
C PHE A 305 9.48 29.45 11.50
N THR A 306 8.56 28.51 11.66
CA THR A 306 8.05 27.64 10.58
C THR A 306 6.53 27.56 10.62
N GLY A 307 5.90 27.35 9.45
CA GLY A 307 4.46 27.32 9.32
C GLY A 307 3.81 28.71 9.29
N ILE A 308 2.47 28.76 9.32
CA ILE A 308 1.66 29.98 9.38
C ILE A 308 1.43 30.33 10.85
N LEU A 309 1.83 31.51 11.24
CA LEU A 309 1.58 32.04 12.57
C LEU A 309 0.20 32.74 12.60
N THR A 310 -0.40 32.85 13.77
CA THR A 310 -1.66 33.60 14.00
C THR A 310 -1.46 35.09 13.85
N ARG A 311 -0.27 35.59 14.23
CA ARG A 311 0.16 36.99 14.00
C ARG A 311 1.23 37.01 12.90
N THR A 312 1.52 38.20 12.38
CA THR A 312 2.53 38.36 11.33
C THR A 312 3.92 37.93 11.80
N ARG A 313 4.74 37.44 10.87
CA ARG A 313 6.14 37.09 11.19
C ARG A 313 6.94 38.25 11.72
N SER A 314 6.64 39.47 11.27
CA SER A 314 7.28 40.69 11.72
C SER A 314 6.96 41.00 13.19
N GLU A 315 5.71 40.81 13.59
CA GLU A 315 5.29 40.97 15.00
C GLU A 315 5.92 39.91 15.89
N ALA A 316 5.89 38.64 15.45
CA ALA A 316 6.52 37.55 16.19
C ALA A 316 8.04 37.75 16.34
N ALA A 317 8.72 38.23 15.30
CA ALA A 317 10.14 38.52 15.35
C ALA A 317 10.46 39.68 16.31
N ARG A 318 9.65 40.75 16.30
CA ARG A 318 9.79 41.87 17.26
C ARG A 318 9.56 41.40 18.69
N ALA A 319 8.55 40.59 18.94
CA ALA A 319 8.26 40.04 20.27
C ALA A 319 9.41 39.15 20.76
N ALA A 320 9.95 38.29 19.90
CA ALA A 320 11.10 37.45 20.23
C ALA A 320 12.34 38.26 20.58
N LYS A 321 12.66 39.29 19.79
CA LYS A 321 13.79 40.17 20.04
C LYS A 321 13.64 40.95 21.36
N ARG A 322 12.45 41.47 21.67
CA ARG A 322 12.18 42.11 22.97
C ARG A 322 12.37 41.17 24.15
N ALA A 323 12.05 39.86 23.96
CA ALA A 323 12.27 38.84 24.96
C ALA A 323 13.73 38.31 25.00
N GLY A 324 14.67 38.95 24.28
CA GLY A 324 16.09 38.64 24.29
C GLY A 324 16.52 37.49 23.35
N ALA A 325 15.70 37.12 22.37
CA ALA A 325 16.06 36.11 21.38
C ALA A 325 16.68 36.73 20.12
N THR A 326 17.59 35.98 19.48
CA THR A 326 18.08 36.26 18.13
C THR A 326 17.22 35.50 17.11
N VAL A 327 16.59 36.20 16.14
CA VAL A 327 15.70 35.62 15.16
C VAL A 327 16.40 35.40 13.83
N HIS A 328 16.30 34.16 13.29
CA HIS A 328 16.86 33.77 12.00
C HIS A 328 15.75 33.53 10.97
N GLY A 329 15.99 33.89 9.72
CA GLY A 329 15.04 33.69 8.62
C GLY A 329 14.81 32.21 8.28
N ALA A 330 15.83 31.37 8.49
CA ALA A 330 15.80 29.92 8.29
C ALA A 330 16.55 29.20 9.43
N PRO A 331 16.22 27.94 9.72
CA PRO A 331 16.99 27.09 10.62
C PRO A 331 18.44 26.95 10.13
N SER A 332 19.38 26.95 11.05
CA SER A 332 20.82 26.79 10.79
C SER A 332 21.46 26.06 11.97
N VAL A 333 22.74 25.75 11.87
CA VAL A 333 23.55 25.17 12.98
C VAL A 333 23.49 25.98 14.28
N ARG A 334 23.23 27.29 14.20
CA ARG A 334 23.06 28.16 15.36
C ARG A 334 21.68 28.11 15.97
N THR A 335 20.67 27.54 15.29
CA THR A 335 19.28 27.55 15.76
C THR A 335 19.11 26.61 16.94
N THR A 336 18.69 27.12 18.08
CA THR A 336 18.42 26.35 19.31
C THR A 336 16.93 26.13 19.56
N VAL A 337 16.08 27.01 19.00
CA VAL A 337 14.62 26.95 19.14
C VAL A 337 13.94 27.17 17.81
N VAL A 338 12.89 26.39 17.55
CA VAL A 338 12.00 26.63 16.42
C VAL A 338 10.56 26.73 16.91
N VAL A 339 9.92 27.82 16.53
CA VAL A 339 8.48 28.03 16.78
C VAL A 339 7.70 27.52 15.60
N ARG A 340 6.79 26.55 15.89
CA ARG A 340 5.95 25.93 14.89
C ARG A 340 4.54 26.52 14.93
N GLY A 341 4.17 27.24 13.87
CA GLY A 341 2.81 27.65 13.57
C GLY A 341 1.99 26.52 12.92
N ARG A 342 0.82 26.86 12.43
CA ARG A 342 -0.04 25.92 11.68
C ARG A 342 0.66 25.49 10.39
N PRO A 343 0.45 24.22 9.94
CA PRO A 343 0.94 23.80 8.63
C PRO A 343 0.40 24.72 7.52
N ASN A 344 1.27 25.12 6.60
CA ASN A 344 0.81 25.87 5.41
C ASN A 344 0.17 24.90 4.41
N PRO A 345 -1.12 25.03 4.09
CA PRO A 345 -1.81 24.14 3.15
C PRO A 345 -1.19 24.16 1.75
N LEU A 346 -0.63 25.30 1.32
CA LEU A 346 0.01 25.44 0.02
C LEU A 346 1.37 24.73 -0.03
N GLN A 347 2.09 24.65 1.08
CA GLN A 347 3.34 23.89 1.20
C GLN A 347 3.09 22.40 1.40
N ALA A 348 1.94 22.00 1.96
CA ALA A 348 1.51 20.61 2.07
C ALA A 348 1.09 19.98 0.73
N ALA A 349 1.04 20.75 -0.36
CA ALA A 349 0.65 20.30 -1.69
C ALA A 349 1.80 19.74 -2.54
N GLY A 350 2.80 19.12 -1.94
CA GLY A 350 3.89 18.44 -2.65
C GLY A 350 5.02 19.36 -3.13
N ARG A 351 5.01 20.62 -2.76
CA ARG A 351 6.16 21.53 -2.91
C ARG A 351 6.71 21.84 -1.53
N ASP A 352 7.92 21.35 -1.23
CA ASP A 352 8.75 21.76 -0.09
C ASP A 352 7.97 22.06 1.21
N ALA A 353 7.03 21.21 1.57
CA ALA A 353 6.35 21.26 2.86
C ALA A 353 7.41 21.21 3.94
N GLY A 354 8.04 22.35 4.10
CA GLY A 354 9.01 22.55 5.12
C GLY A 354 10.44 22.23 4.75
N ARG A 355 11.00 22.86 3.71
CA ARG A 355 12.48 23.01 3.67
C ARG A 355 13.03 23.28 5.07
N LYS A 356 12.34 24.09 5.85
CA LYS A 356 12.68 24.37 7.24
C LYS A 356 12.53 23.17 8.17
N LEU A 357 11.50 22.35 8.02
CA LEU A 357 11.33 21.12 8.83
C LEU A 357 12.29 20.01 8.41
N ILE A 358 12.57 19.90 7.13
CA ILE A 358 13.59 18.99 6.59
C ILE A 358 14.97 19.40 7.13
N GLU A 359 15.29 20.68 7.10
CA GLU A 359 16.56 21.18 7.64
C GLU A 359 16.67 20.98 9.15
N ILE A 360 15.59 21.18 9.90
CA ILE A 360 15.55 20.89 11.34
C ILE A 360 15.81 19.41 11.60
N LYS A 361 15.21 18.50 10.82
CA LYS A 361 15.44 17.05 10.92
C LYS A 361 16.91 16.73 10.65
N ARG A 362 17.45 17.25 9.55
CA ARG A 362 18.85 17.06 9.16
C ARG A 362 19.85 17.58 10.22
N LEU A 363 19.59 18.75 10.81
CA LEU A 363 20.40 19.32 11.88
C LEU A 363 20.34 18.43 13.13
N ARG A 364 19.19 17.91 13.48
CA ARG A 364 19.05 16.97 14.61
C ARG A 364 19.76 15.65 14.38
N GLU A 365 19.68 15.09 13.18
CA GLU A 365 20.42 13.88 12.77
C GLU A 365 21.95 14.11 12.88
N LYS A 366 22.41 15.34 12.69
CA LYS A 366 23.80 15.76 12.93
C LYS A 366 24.11 16.09 14.40
N GLY A 367 23.19 15.79 15.34
CA GLY A 367 23.41 15.97 16.79
C GLY A 367 23.06 17.36 17.34
N HIS A 368 22.53 18.29 16.52
CA HIS A 368 22.15 19.61 17.04
C HIS A 368 20.88 19.53 17.90
N ARG A 369 20.94 20.09 19.10
CA ARG A 369 19.82 20.16 20.03
C ARG A 369 18.89 21.32 19.68
N ILE A 370 17.79 21.05 18.98
CA ILE A 370 16.79 22.05 18.61
C ILE A 370 15.49 21.77 19.39
N THR A 371 15.09 22.75 20.21
CA THR A 371 13.80 22.72 20.94
C THR A 371 12.69 23.25 20.05
N LEU A 372 11.56 22.54 20.01
CA LEU A 372 10.35 23.02 19.34
C LEU A 372 9.40 23.64 20.36
N LEU A 373 8.90 24.80 20.02
CA LEU A 373 7.78 25.43 20.71
C LEU A 373 6.58 25.51 19.78
N ASN A 374 5.39 25.32 20.34
CA ASN A 374 4.18 25.73 19.64
C ASN A 374 3.98 27.25 19.80
N GLU A 375 3.14 27.82 18.94
CA GLU A 375 2.93 29.27 18.94
C GLU A 375 2.37 29.78 20.26
N LYS A 376 1.48 29.04 20.94
CA LYS A 376 0.93 29.43 22.26
C LYS A 376 2.02 29.52 23.33
N GLN A 377 2.95 28.57 23.34
CA GLN A 377 4.10 28.58 24.26
C GLN A 377 5.03 29.74 23.97
N PHE A 378 5.31 30.03 22.68
CA PHE A 378 6.10 31.14 22.26
C PHE A 378 5.53 32.47 22.75
N TRP A 379 4.24 32.76 22.52
CA TRP A 379 3.62 34.00 22.94
C TRP A 379 3.64 34.19 24.45
N ARG A 380 3.45 33.09 25.21
CA ARG A 380 3.60 33.14 26.68
C ARG A 380 5.00 33.56 27.11
N LEU A 381 6.04 33.03 26.49
CA LEU A 381 7.43 33.34 26.79
C LEU A 381 7.86 34.72 26.27
N ALA A 382 7.24 35.20 25.21
CA ALA A 382 7.46 36.52 24.67
C ALA A 382 6.75 37.64 25.44
N GLY A 383 6.02 37.34 26.52
CA GLY A 383 5.35 38.32 27.38
C GLY A 383 4.11 38.97 26.75
N SER A 384 3.55 38.38 25.70
CA SER A 384 2.30 38.84 25.06
C SER A 384 1.14 37.96 25.51
N ARG A 385 0.24 38.50 26.33
CA ARG A 385 -1.06 37.92 26.60
C ARG A 385 -1.98 37.99 25.41
#